data_7191999bae467ddd300fa3f251dd3395
#
_entry.id   7191999bae467ddd300fa3f251dd3395
#
_cell.length_a   1.000
_cell.length_b   1.000
_cell.length_c   1.000
_cell.angle_alpha   90.00
_cell.angle_beta   90.00
_cell.angle_gamma   90.00
#
_symmetry.space_group_name_H-M   'P 1'
#
loop_
_entity.id
_entity.type
_entity.pdbx_description
1 polymer ?
#
loop_
_entity_poly.entity_id
_entity_poly.type
_entity_poly.pdbx_seq_one_letter_code
_entity_poly.pdbx_strand_id
1 'polypeptide(L)'
;MFIKKDLCNKCIVYGNGDIREVITAIDIGGLRIAIILDTNNKLIGTICDGDIRRGLLKGLTLDSPFEDLIQKKCIYAFCNTSKKEITKLMRKNIISQIPIISDDNEFIGLEISEDLLPNSNTNPLPHSALLMAGGRGIRLSPLTDDCPKPLP
;
A
#
# COMPACT_ATOMS: atom_id res chain seq x y z
N MET A 1 17.91 1.17 -1.65
CA MET A 1 16.60 0.66 -2.06
C MET A 1 16.13 -0.27 -0.94
N PHE A 2 15.21 0.19 -0.12
CA PHE A 2 14.69 -0.63 0.98
C PHE A 2 13.43 -1.32 0.51
N ILE A 3 13.60 -2.49 -0.09
CA ILE A 3 12.50 -3.39 -0.40
C ILE A 3 12.17 -4.11 0.91
N LYS A 4 11.01 -3.86 1.50
CA LYS A 4 10.52 -4.60 2.67
C LYS A 4 10.08 -6.01 2.22
N LYS A 5 11.06 -6.88 1.95
CA LYS A 5 10.83 -8.23 1.43
C LYS A 5 9.84 -9.03 2.29
N ASP A 6 9.98 -8.95 3.60
CA ASP A 6 9.15 -9.74 4.53
C ASP A 6 7.67 -9.31 4.53
N LEU A 7 7.41 -8.01 4.37
CA LEU A 7 6.03 -7.50 4.24
C LEU A 7 5.44 -7.81 2.86
N CYS A 8 6.27 -7.71 1.81
CA CYS A 8 5.84 -7.98 0.44
C CYS A 8 5.40 -9.43 0.27
N ASN A 9 6.10 -10.39 0.86
CA ASN A 9 5.77 -11.81 0.75
C ASN A 9 4.37 -12.15 1.29
N LYS A 10 3.88 -11.38 2.26
CA LYS A 10 2.54 -11.56 2.85
C LYS A 10 1.41 -11.06 1.95
N CYS A 11 1.70 -10.18 1.01
CA CYS A 11 0.73 -9.60 0.08
C CYS A 11 0.73 -10.31 -1.28
N ILE A 12 1.49 -11.40 -1.45
CA ILE A 12 1.57 -12.15 -2.70
C ILE A 12 0.47 -13.21 -2.73
N VAL A 13 -0.23 -13.28 -3.87
CA VAL A 13 -1.18 -14.34 -4.20
C VAL A 13 -0.76 -14.95 -5.53
N TYR A 14 -0.73 -16.28 -5.62
CA TYR A 14 -0.29 -16.98 -6.82
C TYR A 14 -1.47 -17.59 -7.59
N GLY A 15 -1.37 -17.53 -8.92
CA GLY A 15 -2.28 -18.24 -9.81
C GLY A 15 -3.71 -17.77 -9.73
N ASN A 16 -4.63 -18.73 -9.61
CA ASN A 16 -6.07 -18.55 -9.55
C ASN A 16 -6.58 -18.94 -8.16
N GLY A 17 -7.53 -18.20 -7.63
CA GLY A 17 -8.12 -18.44 -6.32
C GLY A 17 -9.38 -17.61 -6.13
N ASP A 18 -9.85 -17.50 -4.91
CA ASP A 18 -11.04 -16.75 -4.57
C ASP A 18 -10.71 -15.38 -3.95
N ILE A 19 -11.72 -14.50 -3.88
CA ILE A 19 -11.60 -13.15 -3.32
C ILE A 19 -11.19 -13.20 -1.84
N ARG A 20 -11.59 -14.25 -1.10
CA ARG A 20 -11.23 -14.45 0.31
C ARG A 20 -9.71 -14.55 0.49
N GLU A 21 -9.03 -15.28 -0.39
CA GLU A 21 -7.58 -15.42 -0.36
C GLU A 21 -6.88 -14.07 -0.54
N VAL A 22 -7.36 -13.27 -1.50
CA VAL A 22 -6.84 -11.92 -1.75
C VAL A 22 -7.04 -11.00 -0.54
N ILE A 23 -8.23 -11.02 0.08
CA ILE A 23 -8.52 -10.24 1.28
C ILE A 23 -7.59 -10.66 2.42
N THR A 24 -7.39 -11.96 2.61
CA THR A 24 -6.49 -12.49 3.64
C THR A 24 -5.07 -12.02 3.44
N ALA A 25 -4.57 -12.01 2.19
CA ALA A 25 -3.24 -11.53 1.87
C ALA A 25 -3.10 -10.01 2.14
N ILE A 26 -4.11 -9.22 1.81
CA ILE A 26 -4.15 -7.78 2.09
C ILE A 26 -4.15 -7.50 3.60
N ASP A 27 -4.96 -8.25 4.37
CA ASP A 27 -5.08 -8.09 5.83
C ASP A 27 -3.76 -8.44 6.54
N ILE A 28 -3.21 -9.62 6.25
CA ILE A 28 -1.94 -10.07 6.84
C ILE A 28 -0.76 -9.17 6.43
N GLY A 29 -0.76 -8.69 5.18
CA GLY A 29 0.28 -7.81 4.65
C GLY A 29 0.18 -6.37 5.16
N GLY A 30 -1.02 -5.90 5.53
CA GLY A 30 -1.26 -4.53 6.02
C GLY A 30 -1.02 -3.44 4.98
N LEU A 31 -0.91 -3.77 3.69
CA LEU A 31 -0.51 -2.84 2.62
C LEU A 31 -1.66 -2.41 1.70
N ARG A 32 -2.89 -2.84 1.94
CA ARG A 32 -4.09 -2.52 1.13
C ARG A 32 -3.99 -2.89 -0.35
N ILE A 33 -3.04 -3.75 -0.70
CA ILE A 33 -2.78 -4.24 -2.05
C ILE A 33 -2.34 -5.71 -1.98
N ALA A 34 -2.82 -6.52 -2.92
CA ALA A 34 -2.27 -7.84 -3.21
C ALA A 34 -1.54 -7.81 -4.55
N ILE A 35 -0.42 -8.50 -4.60
CA ILE A 35 0.40 -8.67 -5.80
C ILE A 35 0.10 -10.05 -6.37
N ILE A 36 -0.41 -10.08 -7.59
CA ILE A 36 -0.76 -11.34 -8.25
C ILE A 36 0.37 -11.77 -9.15
N LEU A 37 0.91 -12.96 -8.87
CA LEU A 37 2.04 -13.53 -9.59
C LEU A 37 1.65 -14.85 -10.25
N ASP A 38 2.35 -15.18 -11.33
CA ASP A 38 2.28 -16.53 -11.92
C ASP A 38 3.20 -17.52 -11.18
N THR A 39 3.19 -18.78 -11.62
CA THR A 39 4.01 -19.85 -11.07
C THR A 39 5.52 -19.62 -11.28
N ASN A 40 5.91 -18.74 -12.19
CA ASN A 40 7.28 -18.33 -12.48
C ASN A 40 7.67 -17.03 -11.76
N ASN A 41 6.89 -16.59 -10.76
CA ASN A 41 7.11 -15.37 -10.01
C ASN A 41 7.03 -14.08 -10.86
N LYS A 42 6.37 -14.13 -12.01
CA LYS A 42 6.15 -12.96 -12.87
C LYS A 42 4.91 -12.20 -12.48
N LEU A 43 4.96 -10.88 -12.60
CA LEU A 43 3.85 -10.01 -12.25
C LEU A 43 2.70 -10.15 -13.28
N ILE A 44 1.55 -10.65 -12.83
CA ILE A 44 0.30 -10.66 -13.61
C ILE A 44 -0.43 -9.32 -13.44
N GLY A 45 -0.48 -8.80 -12.22
CA GLY A 45 -1.15 -7.55 -11.90
C GLY A 45 -1.30 -7.34 -10.40
N THR A 46 -2.19 -6.43 -10.03
CA THR A 46 -2.46 -6.10 -8.62
C THR A 46 -3.96 -6.07 -8.35
N ILE A 47 -4.34 -6.31 -7.10
CA ILE A 47 -5.72 -6.10 -6.62
C ILE A 47 -5.63 -5.26 -5.36
N CYS A 48 -6.43 -4.20 -5.26
CA CYS A 48 -6.51 -3.35 -4.06
C CYS A 48 -7.89 -3.46 -3.40
N ASP A 49 -8.04 -2.93 -2.18
CA ASP A 49 -9.33 -2.85 -1.47
C ASP A 49 -10.46 -2.25 -2.33
N GLY A 50 -10.10 -1.26 -3.15
CA GLY A 50 -11.06 -0.61 -4.05
C GLY A 50 -11.58 -1.54 -5.15
N ASP A 51 -10.73 -2.44 -5.67
CA ASP A 51 -11.11 -3.41 -6.69
C ASP A 51 -12.05 -4.45 -6.10
N ILE A 52 -11.73 -4.96 -4.92
CA ILE A 52 -12.58 -5.91 -4.19
C ILE A 52 -13.95 -5.30 -3.90
N ARG A 53 -13.99 -4.08 -3.35
CA ARG A 53 -15.24 -3.38 -3.05
C ARG A 53 -16.11 -3.19 -4.29
N ARG A 54 -15.51 -2.81 -5.41
CA ARG A 54 -16.23 -2.69 -6.70
C ARG A 54 -16.74 -4.02 -7.20
N GLY A 55 -16.00 -5.11 -7.02
CA GLY A 55 -16.41 -6.47 -7.35
C GLY A 55 -17.62 -6.92 -6.53
N LEU A 56 -17.57 -6.73 -5.21
CA LEU A 56 -18.69 -7.07 -4.32
C LEU A 56 -19.96 -6.26 -4.66
N LEU A 57 -19.82 -4.97 -4.99
CA LEU A 57 -20.96 -4.14 -5.42
C LEU A 57 -21.56 -4.61 -6.77
N LYS A 58 -20.81 -5.34 -7.59
CA LYS A 58 -21.28 -5.96 -8.83
C LYS A 58 -21.87 -7.36 -8.63
N GLY A 59 -21.95 -7.83 -7.38
CA GLY A 59 -22.56 -9.12 -7.04
C GLY A 59 -21.58 -10.28 -6.90
N LEU A 60 -20.25 -10.03 -6.94
CA LEU A 60 -19.26 -11.04 -6.57
C LEU A 60 -19.37 -11.36 -5.07
N THR A 61 -19.02 -12.59 -4.70
CA THR A 61 -18.97 -13.06 -3.31
C THR A 61 -17.52 -13.34 -2.91
N LEU A 62 -17.29 -13.66 -1.65
CA LEU A 62 -15.95 -14.02 -1.16
C LEU A 62 -15.40 -15.29 -1.82
N ASP A 63 -16.28 -16.18 -2.25
CA ASP A 63 -15.94 -17.44 -2.91
C ASP A 63 -15.90 -17.31 -4.46
N SER A 64 -16.09 -16.10 -4.98
CA SER A 64 -15.95 -15.82 -6.42
C SER A 64 -14.49 -15.76 -6.83
N PRO A 65 -14.14 -16.19 -8.06
CA PRO A 65 -12.77 -16.05 -8.59
C PRO A 65 -12.34 -14.58 -8.60
N PHE A 66 -11.08 -14.33 -8.27
CA PHE A 66 -10.55 -12.97 -8.27
C PHE A 66 -10.02 -12.48 -9.62
N GLU A 67 -9.99 -13.34 -10.65
CA GLU A 67 -9.39 -13.03 -11.96
C GLU A 67 -9.92 -11.74 -12.59
N ASP A 68 -11.24 -11.50 -12.49
CA ASP A 68 -11.90 -10.30 -13.03
C ASP A 68 -11.54 -9.01 -12.26
N LEU A 69 -10.95 -9.15 -11.07
CA LEU A 69 -10.51 -8.03 -10.25
C LEU A 69 -9.07 -7.60 -10.54
N ILE A 70 -8.29 -8.43 -11.24
CA ILE A 70 -6.88 -8.18 -11.50
C ILE A 70 -6.71 -6.95 -12.39
N GLN A 71 -6.00 -5.96 -11.88
CA GLN A 71 -5.54 -4.81 -12.67
C GLN A 71 -4.28 -5.21 -13.45
N LYS A 72 -4.48 -5.84 -14.62
CA LYS A 72 -3.39 -6.31 -15.51
C LYS A 72 -2.52 -5.17 -16.06
N LYS A 73 -3.07 -3.95 -16.12
CA LYS A 73 -2.36 -2.72 -16.51
C LYS A 73 -1.92 -1.94 -15.27
N CYS A 74 -1.49 -2.62 -14.21
CA CYS A 74 -0.98 -1.97 -13.03
C CYS A 74 0.30 -1.17 -13.33
N ILE A 75 0.54 -0.12 -12.53
CA ILE A 75 1.75 0.68 -12.64
C ILE A 75 2.84 -0.03 -11.85
N TYR A 76 3.96 -0.28 -12.49
CA TYR A 76 5.15 -0.88 -11.90
C TYR A 76 6.40 -0.05 -12.25
N ALA A 77 7.52 -0.34 -11.60
CA ALA A 77 8.81 0.21 -11.96
C ALA A 77 9.85 -0.92 -12.07
N PHE A 78 10.91 -0.68 -12.84
CA PHE A 78 12.02 -1.61 -12.94
C PHE A 78 13.00 -1.42 -11.77
N CYS A 79 13.75 -2.46 -11.45
CA CYS A 79 14.72 -2.46 -10.35
C CYS A 79 15.82 -1.39 -10.48
N ASN A 80 16.10 -0.94 -11.70
CA ASN A 80 17.05 0.12 -12.02
C ASN A 80 16.44 1.54 -12.03
N THR A 81 15.11 1.66 -11.82
CA THR A 81 14.42 2.96 -11.78
C THR A 81 14.85 3.76 -10.54
N SER A 82 15.19 5.03 -10.73
CA SER A 82 15.60 5.88 -9.62
C SER A 82 14.43 6.17 -8.65
N LYS A 83 14.74 6.34 -7.35
CA LYS A 83 13.73 6.73 -6.35
C LYS A 83 12.96 7.99 -6.71
N LYS A 84 13.62 8.95 -7.33
CA LYS A 84 13.01 10.21 -7.78
C LYS A 84 11.95 9.98 -8.86
N GLU A 85 12.21 9.07 -9.78
CA GLU A 85 11.26 8.67 -10.83
C GLU A 85 10.09 7.88 -10.25
N ILE A 86 10.35 6.93 -9.35
CA ILE A 86 9.31 6.17 -8.65
C ILE A 86 8.39 7.13 -7.87
N THR A 87 8.95 8.08 -7.13
CA THR A 87 8.16 9.11 -6.41
C THR A 87 7.31 9.94 -7.37
N LYS A 88 7.85 10.30 -8.53
CA LYS A 88 7.11 11.04 -9.55
C LYS A 88 5.96 10.22 -10.14
N LEU A 89 6.19 8.91 -10.40
CA LEU A 89 5.16 7.98 -10.86
C LEU A 89 4.04 7.84 -9.83
N MET A 90 4.38 7.65 -8.56
CA MET A 90 3.41 7.54 -7.47
C MET A 90 2.53 8.79 -7.35
N ARG A 91 3.15 9.98 -7.34
CA ARG A 91 2.42 11.26 -7.25
C ARG A 91 1.52 11.49 -8.46
N LYS A 92 2.01 11.23 -9.68
CA LYS A 92 1.25 11.40 -10.91
C LYS A 92 0.00 10.54 -10.95
N ASN A 93 0.08 9.32 -10.40
CA ASN A 93 -0.99 8.32 -10.46
C ASN A 93 -1.78 8.20 -9.15
N ILE A 94 -1.43 8.99 -8.13
CA ILE A 94 -2.08 9.01 -6.80
C ILE A 94 -2.09 7.60 -6.18
N ILE A 95 -0.94 6.91 -6.24
CA ILE A 95 -0.73 5.58 -5.67
C ILE A 95 0.33 5.62 -4.59
N SER A 96 0.16 4.78 -3.57
CA SER A 96 1.05 4.70 -2.41
C SER A 96 1.99 3.50 -2.46
N GLN A 97 1.74 2.55 -3.33
CA GLN A 97 2.58 1.36 -3.53
C GLN A 97 2.81 1.14 -5.03
N ILE A 98 4.01 0.65 -5.36
CA ILE A 98 4.36 0.33 -6.74
C ILE A 98 5.19 -0.96 -6.78
N PRO A 99 4.77 -2.00 -7.53
CA PRO A 99 5.56 -3.20 -7.73
C PRO A 99 6.88 -2.89 -8.43
N ILE A 100 7.94 -3.51 -7.96
CA ILE A 100 9.26 -3.46 -8.60
C ILE A 100 9.52 -4.80 -9.28
N ILE A 101 9.89 -4.76 -10.54
CA ILE A 101 10.17 -5.95 -11.35
C ILE A 101 11.57 -5.90 -11.96
N SER A 102 12.08 -7.08 -12.33
CA SER A 102 13.28 -7.21 -13.17
C SER A 102 12.97 -6.94 -14.64
N ASP A 103 14.02 -6.92 -15.48
CA ASP A 103 13.88 -6.82 -16.94
C ASP A 103 13.14 -8.03 -17.53
N ASP A 104 13.17 -9.19 -16.85
CA ASP A 104 12.46 -10.43 -17.22
C ASP A 104 11.02 -10.50 -16.67
N ASN A 105 10.49 -9.38 -16.14
CA ASN A 105 9.16 -9.25 -15.52
C ASN A 105 9.00 -10.06 -14.21
N GLU A 106 10.08 -10.48 -13.56
CA GLU A 106 10.01 -11.13 -12.26
C GLU A 106 9.77 -10.11 -11.15
N PHE A 107 8.89 -10.44 -10.22
CA PHE A 107 8.62 -9.60 -9.07
C PHE A 107 9.80 -9.60 -8.09
N ILE A 108 10.34 -8.41 -7.81
CA ILE A 108 11.48 -8.22 -6.90
C ILE A 108 11.01 -7.73 -5.53
N GLY A 109 9.97 -6.89 -5.49
CA GLY A 109 9.48 -6.30 -4.26
C GLY A 109 8.50 -5.17 -4.48
N LEU A 110 8.20 -4.44 -3.41
CA LEU A 110 7.25 -3.35 -3.40
C LEU A 110 7.91 -2.09 -2.83
N GLU A 111 7.78 -0.98 -3.53
CA GLU A 111 8.15 0.32 -3.00
C GLU A 111 6.91 1.01 -2.43
N ILE A 112 7.04 1.61 -1.25
CA ILE A 112 5.94 2.23 -0.51
C ILE A 112 6.24 3.71 -0.33
N SER A 113 5.25 4.58 -0.52
CA SER A 113 5.42 6.04 -0.49
C SER A 113 5.96 6.56 0.85
N GLU A 114 5.64 5.91 1.96
CA GLU A 114 6.15 6.25 3.30
C GLU A 114 7.66 6.04 3.42
N ASP A 115 8.20 5.04 2.71
CA ASP A 115 9.65 4.76 2.67
C ASP A 115 10.40 5.77 1.76
N LEU A 116 9.67 6.48 0.91
CA LEU A 116 10.20 7.50 0.01
C LEU A 116 10.20 8.91 0.60
N LEU A 117 9.53 9.12 1.73
CA LEU A 117 9.64 10.36 2.46
C LEU A 117 11.09 10.53 2.91
N PRO A 118 11.71 11.69 2.68
CA PRO A 118 13.03 11.95 3.25
C PRO A 118 12.92 11.73 4.76
N ASN A 119 13.76 10.85 5.31
CA ASN A 119 13.92 10.76 6.75
C ASN A 119 14.01 12.18 7.29
N SER A 120 13.22 12.49 8.29
CA SER A 120 13.09 13.82 8.89
C SER A 120 14.37 14.32 9.61
N ASN A 121 15.54 13.94 9.12
CA ASN A 121 16.83 14.59 9.35
C ASN A 121 16.98 15.86 8.49
N THR A 122 15.86 16.45 8.08
CA THR A 122 15.89 17.81 7.56
C THR A 122 16.17 18.74 8.74
N ASN A 123 17.20 19.58 8.59
CA ASN A 123 17.43 20.69 9.49
C ASN A 123 16.08 21.36 9.80
N PRO A 124 15.80 21.67 11.09
CA PRO A 124 14.55 22.29 11.45
C PRO A 124 14.32 23.52 10.56
N LEU A 125 13.21 23.54 9.85
CA LEU A 125 12.84 24.69 9.05
C LEU A 125 12.63 25.89 9.99
N PRO A 126 13.13 27.08 9.65
CA PRO A 126 12.99 28.27 10.49
C PRO A 126 11.56 28.83 10.41
N HIS A 127 10.58 27.96 10.59
CA HIS A 127 9.16 28.32 10.56
C HIS A 127 8.52 28.11 11.91
N SER A 128 7.75 29.10 12.37
CA SER A 128 6.89 28.95 13.54
C SER A 128 5.63 28.20 13.15
N ALA A 129 5.23 27.20 13.93
CA ALA A 129 3.97 26.50 13.79
C ALA A 129 3.02 26.92 14.92
N LEU A 130 1.81 27.30 14.59
CA LEU A 130 0.72 27.53 15.55
C LEU A 130 -0.08 26.25 15.67
N LEU A 131 0.00 25.57 16.83
CA LEU A 131 -0.80 24.41 17.14
C LEU A 131 -2.10 24.84 17.83
N MET A 132 -3.23 24.72 17.16
CA MET A 132 -4.54 24.94 17.77
C MET A 132 -4.97 23.70 18.54
N ALA A 133 -4.71 23.71 19.84
CA ALA A 133 -5.08 22.66 20.78
C ALA A 133 -6.33 23.08 21.55
N GLY A 134 -7.51 22.82 21.03
CA GLY A 134 -8.79 23.17 21.66
C GLY A 134 -9.76 22.01 21.74
N GLY A 135 -10.52 21.95 22.81
CA GLY A 135 -11.59 20.97 23.04
C GLY A 135 -11.31 20.02 24.22
N ARG A 136 -12.38 19.67 24.94
CA ARG A 136 -12.34 18.84 26.15
C ARG A 136 -11.97 17.38 25.92
N GLY A 137 -11.76 16.93 24.68
CA GLY A 137 -11.35 15.55 24.39
C GLY A 137 -12.33 14.45 24.80
N ILE A 138 -13.58 14.76 25.13
CA ILE A 138 -14.57 13.84 25.73
C ILE A 138 -14.68 12.47 25.02
N ARG A 139 -14.45 12.45 23.71
CA ARG A 139 -14.50 11.21 22.90
C ARG A 139 -13.30 10.29 23.14
N LEU A 140 -12.25 10.78 23.80
CA LEU A 140 -11.03 10.06 24.11
C LEU A 140 -10.85 9.84 25.63
N SER A 141 -11.87 10.20 26.44
CA SER A 141 -11.86 9.87 27.88
C SER A 141 -11.73 8.34 28.08
N PRO A 142 -10.91 7.87 29.04
CA PRO A 142 -10.23 8.67 30.08
C PRO A 142 -8.84 9.22 29.69
N LEU A 143 -8.34 8.95 28.47
CA LEU A 143 -6.97 9.33 28.05
C LEU A 143 -6.73 10.84 28.04
N THR A 144 -7.78 11.63 27.98
CA THR A 144 -7.72 13.10 27.85
C THR A 144 -8.29 13.84 29.05
N ASP A 145 -8.53 13.13 30.17
CA ASP A 145 -9.10 13.75 31.37
C ASP A 145 -8.07 14.68 32.03
N ASP A 146 -6.78 14.29 32.02
CA ASP A 146 -5.69 15.06 32.60
C ASP A 146 -4.71 15.65 31.58
N CYS A 147 -4.95 15.42 30.28
CA CYS A 147 -4.04 15.83 29.20
C CYS A 147 -4.80 16.39 28.00
N PRO A 148 -4.35 17.50 27.38
CA PRO A 148 -4.96 18.01 26.17
C PRO A 148 -4.91 17.01 25.02
N LYS A 149 -5.99 16.93 24.22
CA LYS A 149 -6.14 16.00 23.10
C LYS A 149 -4.95 15.88 22.13
N PRO A 150 -4.12 16.91 21.88
CA PRO A 150 -2.93 16.80 21.04
C PRO A 150 -1.71 16.18 21.73
N LEU A 151 -1.79 15.90 23.01
CA LEU A 151 -0.69 15.41 23.85
C LEU A 151 -1.07 14.16 24.69
N PRO A 152 -1.94 13.25 24.22
CA PRO A 152 -2.23 12.02 24.95
C PRO A 152 -1.09 11.03 24.89
#